data_c7b45e54573375fec4f6b6ae04478d06
#
_entry.id   c7b45e54573375fec4f6b6ae04478d06
#
_cell.length_a   1.000
_cell.length_b   1.000
_cell.length_c   1.000
_cell.angle_alpha   90.00
_cell.angle_beta   90.00
_cell.angle_gamma   90.00
#
_symmetry.space_group_name_H-M   'P 1'
#
loop_
_entity.id
_entity.type
_entity.pdbx_description
1 polymer ?
#
loop_
_entity_poly.entity_id
_entity_poly.type
_entity_poly.pdbx_seq_one_letter_code
_entity_poly.pdbx_strand_id
1 'polypeptide(L)'
;MNTKETTSTQKLAIAGVLTAAAVAGSLISVPVVGSKCAPVQHMVNVFAAVMLGPWWGIGIAFCASLIRNLLGIGSLLAFPGSMVGALCCGLVFRLTRKLSLTCVAEALGTGILGGLAAYPVAKLLMGLAPAGFTVYMIPFFISTFTGSVLAFILLRVFEKSQVFLAARR
;
A
#
# COMPACT_ATOMS: atom_id res chain seq x y z
N MET A 1 -24.91 -13.44 19.44
CA MET A 1 -23.85 -14.09 18.63
C MET A 1 -22.57 -13.29 18.88
N ASN A 2 -21.61 -13.85 19.67
CA ASN A 2 -20.39 -13.11 20.09
C ASN A 2 -19.51 -12.84 18.88
N THR A 3 -19.45 -11.59 18.46
CA THR A 3 -18.42 -11.10 17.56
C THR A 3 -17.09 -11.14 18.31
N LYS A 4 -16.28 -12.15 18.07
CA LYS A 4 -14.90 -12.17 18.57
C LYS A 4 -14.16 -10.99 17.91
N GLU A 5 -13.98 -9.94 18.68
CA GLU A 5 -13.05 -8.88 18.26
C GLU A 5 -11.67 -9.53 18.02
N THR A 6 -11.09 -9.23 16.86
CA THR A 6 -9.73 -9.70 16.54
C THR A 6 -8.77 -9.24 17.63
N THR A 7 -8.12 -10.17 18.30
CA THR A 7 -7.17 -9.88 19.38
C THR A 7 -5.96 -9.11 18.83
N SER A 8 -5.28 -8.34 19.67
CA SER A 8 -4.06 -7.62 19.27
C SER A 8 -3.01 -8.55 18.65
N THR A 9 -2.88 -9.78 19.16
CA THR A 9 -1.98 -10.80 18.62
C THR A 9 -2.37 -11.22 17.20
N GLN A 10 -3.66 -11.40 16.93
CA GLN A 10 -4.15 -11.74 15.58
C GLN A 10 -3.90 -10.59 14.60
N LYS A 11 -4.11 -9.33 15.02
CA LYS A 11 -3.80 -8.17 14.18
C LYS A 11 -2.32 -8.10 13.85
N LEU A 12 -1.46 -8.37 14.82
CA LEU A 12 -0.01 -8.38 14.62
C LEU A 12 0.42 -9.50 13.67
N ALA A 13 -0.16 -10.70 13.81
CA ALA A 13 0.11 -11.82 12.91
C ALA A 13 -0.28 -11.50 11.46
N ILE A 14 -1.49 -10.94 11.26
CA ILE A 14 -1.96 -10.51 9.93
C ILE A 14 -1.04 -9.41 9.37
N ALA A 15 -0.63 -8.44 10.19
CA ALA A 15 0.28 -7.38 9.76
C ALA A 15 1.64 -7.95 9.33
N GLY A 16 2.18 -8.92 10.06
CA GLY A 16 3.41 -9.62 9.70
C GLY A 16 3.31 -10.35 8.36
N VAL A 17 2.22 -11.09 8.13
CA VAL A 17 1.97 -11.79 6.87
C VAL A 17 1.83 -10.80 5.70
N LEU A 18 1.09 -9.71 5.89
CA LEU A 18 0.93 -8.68 4.86
C LEU A 18 2.25 -7.96 4.56
N THR A 19 3.07 -7.69 5.59
CA THR A 19 4.41 -7.11 5.39
C THR A 19 5.30 -8.06 4.60
N ALA A 20 5.33 -9.35 4.96
CA ALA A 20 6.09 -10.36 4.23
C ALA A 20 5.62 -10.49 2.78
N ALA A 21 4.32 -10.48 2.53
CA ALA A 21 3.76 -10.51 1.18
C ALA A 21 4.17 -9.28 0.35
N ALA A 22 4.17 -8.08 0.95
CA ALA A 22 4.62 -6.86 0.29
C ALA A 22 6.11 -6.90 -0.06
N VAL A 23 6.96 -7.42 0.84
CA VAL A 23 8.40 -7.58 0.61
C VAL A 23 8.66 -8.61 -0.48
N ALA A 24 8.08 -9.81 -0.38
CA ALA A 24 8.24 -10.87 -1.37
C ALA A 24 7.71 -10.44 -2.75
N GLY A 25 6.53 -9.82 -2.78
CA GLY A 25 5.93 -9.31 -4.03
C GLY A 25 6.74 -8.19 -4.69
N SER A 26 7.61 -7.51 -3.95
CA SER A 26 8.48 -6.48 -4.53
C SER A 26 9.62 -7.04 -5.38
N LEU A 27 9.89 -8.35 -5.31
CA LEU A 27 10.80 -9.01 -6.25
C LEU A 27 10.27 -8.97 -7.69
N ILE A 28 8.93 -8.84 -7.84
CA ILE A 28 8.25 -8.65 -9.13
C ILE A 28 8.06 -7.14 -9.37
N SER A 29 9.11 -6.35 -9.18
CA SER A 29 9.06 -4.91 -9.45
C SER A 29 9.70 -4.59 -10.79
N VAL A 30 9.10 -3.62 -11.52
CA VAL A 30 9.59 -3.17 -12.82
C VAL A 30 10.09 -1.73 -12.68
N PRO A 31 11.31 -1.42 -13.18
CA PRO A 31 11.79 -0.04 -13.20
C PRO A 31 10.98 0.78 -14.21
N VAL A 32 10.42 1.91 -13.77
CA VAL A 32 9.65 2.84 -14.59
C VAL A 32 10.10 4.27 -14.27
N VAL A 33 10.65 4.97 -15.25
CA VAL A 33 11.02 6.41 -15.15
C VAL A 33 11.74 6.77 -13.84
N GLY A 34 12.85 6.09 -13.55
CA GLY A 34 13.68 6.38 -12.36
C GLY A 34 13.09 5.95 -11.00
N SER A 35 11.97 5.22 -11.01
CA SER A 35 11.36 4.60 -9.83
C SER A 35 11.09 3.12 -10.05
N LYS A 36 10.80 2.39 -8.98
CA LYS A 36 10.38 0.98 -9.04
C LYS A 36 8.87 0.87 -8.89
N CYS A 37 8.22 0.31 -9.90
CA CYS A 37 6.80 -0.02 -9.88
C CYS A 37 6.62 -1.35 -9.15
N ALA A 38 5.95 -1.35 -8.00
CA ALA A 38 5.73 -2.52 -7.16
C ALA A 38 4.23 -2.69 -6.83
N PRO A 39 3.41 -3.22 -7.75
CA PRO A 39 1.95 -3.28 -7.60
C PRO A 39 1.49 -4.04 -6.35
N VAL A 40 2.23 -5.09 -5.96
CA VAL A 40 1.90 -5.91 -4.80
C VAL A 40 1.91 -5.09 -3.49
N GLN A 41 2.79 -4.09 -3.36
CA GLN A 41 2.79 -3.18 -2.21
C GLN A 41 1.45 -2.44 -2.08
N HIS A 42 0.91 -1.93 -3.17
CA HIS A 42 -0.34 -1.16 -3.19
C HIS A 42 -1.57 -2.06 -3.01
N MET A 43 -1.51 -3.28 -3.55
CA MET A 43 -2.49 -4.30 -3.24
C MET A 43 -2.53 -4.59 -1.73
N VAL A 44 -1.38 -4.77 -1.10
CA VAL A 44 -1.28 -5.00 0.35
C VAL A 44 -1.81 -3.80 1.15
N ASN A 45 -1.59 -2.56 0.72
CA ASN A 45 -2.15 -1.38 1.38
C ASN A 45 -3.69 -1.43 1.43
N VAL A 46 -4.34 -1.82 0.32
CA VAL A 46 -5.81 -1.99 0.29
C VAL A 46 -6.26 -3.12 1.20
N PHE A 47 -5.56 -4.27 1.21
CA PHE A 47 -5.86 -5.36 2.15
C PHE A 47 -5.73 -4.92 3.61
N ALA A 48 -4.64 -4.23 3.95
CA ALA A 48 -4.42 -3.70 5.29
C ALA A 48 -5.52 -2.71 5.70
N ALA A 49 -5.94 -1.83 4.78
CA ALA A 49 -7.04 -0.88 5.00
C ALA A 49 -8.35 -1.59 5.35
N VAL A 50 -8.69 -2.66 4.61
CA VAL A 50 -9.93 -3.42 4.79
C VAL A 50 -9.92 -4.28 6.05
N MET A 51 -8.78 -4.92 6.36
CA MET A 51 -8.68 -5.89 7.45
C MET A 51 -8.29 -5.27 8.80
N LEU A 52 -7.40 -4.28 8.80
CA LEU A 52 -6.77 -3.76 10.02
C LEU A 52 -6.99 -2.26 10.23
N GLY A 53 -7.30 -1.53 9.17
CA GLY A 53 -7.51 -0.08 9.22
C GLY A 53 -6.26 0.75 9.00
N PRO A 54 -6.40 2.12 9.07
CA PRO A 54 -5.37 3.05 8.58
C PRO A 54 -4.04 2.96 9.32
N TRP A 55 -4.05 2.87 10.63
CA TRP A 55 -2.83 2.90 11.45
C TRP A 55 -1.95 1.67 11.24
N TRP A 56 -2.56 0.51 11.17
CA TRP A 56 -1.86 -0.73 10.82
C TRP A 56 -1.36 -0.70 9.39
N GLY A 57 -2.15 -0.13 8.46
CA GLY A 57 -1.75 0.05 7.06
C GLY A 57 -0.46 0.86 6.93
N ILE A 58 -0.35 1.98 7.64
CA ILE A 58 0.88 2.80 7.67
C ILE A 58 2.06 2.00 8.24
N GLY A 59 1.85 1.29 9.36
CA GLY A 59 2.90 0.46 9.97
C GLY A 59 3.40 -0.62 9.03
N ILE A 60 2.51 -1.33 8.35
CA ILE A 60 2.84 -2.34 7.34
C ILE A 60 3.61 -1.71 6.18
N ALA A 61 3.15 -0.58 5.64
CA ALA A 61 3.80 0.13 4.55
C ALA A 61 5.20 0.60 4.93
N PHE A 62 5.37 1.12 6.14
CA PHE A 62 6.68 1.52 6.67
C PHE A 62 7.62 0.32 6.81
N CYS A 63 7.20 -0.75 7.50
CA CYS A 63 8.03 -1.93 7.72
C CYS A 63 8.42 -2.60 6.40
N ALA A 64 7.48 -2.74 5.45
CA ALA A 64 7.78 -3.30 4.13
C ALA A 64 8.79 -2.44 3.36
N SER A 65 8.62 -1.11 3.38
CA SER A 65 9.57 -0.19 2.73
C SER A 65 10.95 -0.24 3.39
N LEU A 66 11.00 -0.32 4.71
CA LEU A 66 12.25 -0.44 5.46
C LEU A 66 13.00 -1.73 5.13
N ILE A 67 12.33 -2.88 5.22
CA ILE A 67 12.93 -4.19 4.92
C ILE A 67 13.43 -4.23 3.48
N ARG A 68 12.64 -3.74 2.51
CA ARG A 68 13.03 -3.68 1.10
C ARG A 68 14.27 -2.82 0.87
N ASN A 69 14.38 -1.69 1.57
CA ASN A 69 15.56 -0.83 1.47
C ASN A 69 16.80 -1.49 2.09
N LEU A 70 16.66 -2.14 3.25
CA LEU A 70 17.76 -2.88 3.90
C LEU A 70 18.24 -4.05 3.03
N LEU A 71 17.35 -4.70 2.30
CA LEU A 71 17.68 -5.77 1.36
C LEU A 71 18.22 -5.25 0.00
N GLY A 72 18.30 -3.95 -0.23
CA GLY A 72 18.76 -3.36 -1.49
C GLY A 72 17.79 -3.50 -2.66
N ILE A 73 16.59 -4.03 -2.45
CA ILE A 73 15.55 -4.21 -3.48
C ILE A 73 14.55 -3.05 -3.53
N GLY A 74 14.57 -2.16 -2.54
CA GLY A 74 13.69 -1.01 -2.40
C GLY A 74 14.28 0.29 -2.97
N SER A 75 13.58 1.38 -2.65
CA SER A 75 13.98 2.77 -2.88
C SER A 75 13.43 3.62 -1.75
N LEU A 76 14.15 4.66 -1.34
CA LEU A 76 13.66 5.63 -0.34
C LEU A 76 12.35 6.31 -0.78
N LEU A 77 12.10 6.39 -2.08
CA LEU A 77 10.85 6.92 -2.65
C LEU A 77 9.62 6.07 -2.28
N ALA A 78 9.82 4.81 -1.88
CA ALA A 78 8.72 3.95 -1.46
C ALA A 78 8.09 4.39 -0.14
N PHE A 79 8.83 5.04 0.76
CA PHE A 79 8.30 5.50 2.05
C PHE A 79 7.15 6.50 1.88
N PRO A 80 7.35 7.68 1.27
CA PRO A 80 6.26 8.63 1.12
C PRO A 80 5.12 8.06 0.27
N GLY A 81 5.44 7.35 -0.81
CA GLY A 81 4.43 6.77 -1.69
C GLY A 81 3.50 5.82 -0.97
N SER A 82 4.03 4.72 -0.42
CA SER A 82 3.21 3.67 0.16
C SER A 82 2.52 4.09 1.47
N MET A 83 3.16 4.91 2.31
CA MET A 83 2.57 5.34 3.58
C MET A 83 1.40 6.32 3.37
N VAL A 84 1.54 7.27 2.44
CA VAL A 84 0.46 8.20 2.10
C VAL A 84 -0.72 7.45 1.49
N GLY A 85 -0.47 6.52 0.57
CA GLY A 85 -1.51 5.67 0.00
C GLY A 85 -2.24 4.84 1.06
N ALA A 86 -1.49 4.14 1.92
CA ALA A 86 -2.05 3.34 3.01
C ALA A 86 -2.91 4.17 3.96
N LEU A 87 -2.51 5.41 4.28
CA LEU A 87 -3.29 6.33 5.09
C LEU A 87 -4.60 6.72 4.37
N CYS A 88 -4.50 7.17 3.12
CA CYS A 88 -5.67 7.61 2.35
C CYS A 88 -6.70 6.49 2.19
N CYS A 89 -6.27 5.32 1.72
CA CYS A 89 -7.18 4.20 1.53
C CYS A 89 -7.75 3.68 2.86
N GLY A 90 -6.94 3.65 3.92
CA GLY A 90 -7.38 3.25 5.26
C GLY A 90 -8.44 4.19 5.85
N LEU A 91 -8.25 5.51 5.72
CA LEU A 91 -9.23 6.51 6.17
C LEU A 91 -10.53 6.43 5.36
N VAL A 92 -10.43 6.35 4.03
CA VAL A 92 -11.61 6.26 3.17
C VAL A 92 -12.38 4.97 3.46
N PHE A 93 -11.72 3.84 3.65
CA PHE A 93 -12.40 2.61 4.03
C PHE A 93 -13.07 2.70 5.41
N ARG A 94 -12.40 3.31 6.37
CA ARG A 94 -12.97 3.52 7.72
C ARG A 94 -14.26 4.35 7.67
N LEU A 95 -14.31 5.36 6.81
CA LEU A 95 -15.46 6.29 6.69
C LEU A 95 -16.59 5.72 5.82
N THR A 96 -16.24 5.08 4.71
CA THR A 96 -17.24 4.72 3.67
C THR A 96 -17.59 3.24 3.64
N ARG A 97 -16.70 2.36 4.11
CA ARG A 97 -16.79 0.90 4.00
C ARG A 97 -16.97 0.40 2.56
N LYS A 98 -16.67 1.23 1.55
CA LYS A 98 -16.80 0.91 0.13
C LYS A 98 -15.44 0.57 -0.47
N LEU A 99 -15.26 -0.68 -0.91
CA LEU A 99 -14.02 -1.16 -1.51
C LEU A 99 -13.58 -0.34 -2.73
N SER A 100 -14.52 0.01 -3.62
CA SER A 100 -14.23 0.81 -4.81
C SER A 100 -13.62 2.17 -4.47
N LEU A 101 -14.19 2.88 -3.49
CA LEU A 101 -13.66 4.17 -3.05
C LEU A 101 -12.30 4.02 -2.37
N THR A 102 -12.06 2.91 -1.66
CA THR A 102 -10.78 2.59 -1.05
C THR A 102 -9.68 2.42 -2.09
N CYS A 103 -9.97 1.69 -3.17
CA CYS A 103 -9.03 1.49 -4.29
C CYS A 103 -8.73 2.82 -5.02
N VAL A 104 -9.75 3.66 -5.22
CA VAL A 104 -9.55 5.01 -5.79
C VAL A 104 -8.70 5.87 -4.87
N ALA A 105 -8.95 5.82 -3.56
CA ALA A 105 -8.18 6.58 -2.58
C ALA A 105 -6.71 6.12 -2.50
N GLU A 106 -6.42 4.82 -2.65
CA GLU A 106 -5.04 4.32 -2.78
C GLU A 106 -4.40 4.88 -4.05
N ALA A 107 -5.09 4.77 -5.19
CA ALA A 107 -4.56 5.23 -6.48
C ALA A 107 -4.23 6.74 -6.47
N LEU A 108 -5.13 7.57 -5.95
CA LEU A 108 -4.92 9.02 -5.85
C LEU A 108 -3.92 9.37 -4.75
N GLY A 109 -4.02 8.72 -3.59
CA GLY A 109 -3.13 8.95 -2.44
C GLY A 109 -1.67 8.66 -2.79
N THR A 110 -1.38 7.49 -3.34
CA THR A 110 -0.02 7.13 -3.76
C THR A 110 0.38 7.85 -5.05
N GLY A 111 -0.48 7.83 -6.08
CA GLY A 111 -0.12 8.35 -7.41
C GLY A 111 0.11 9.86 -7.40
N ILE A 112 -0.74 10.63 -6.73
CA ILE A 112 -0.64 12.09 -6.69
C ILE A 112 0.13 12.54 -5.45
N LEU A 113 -0.42 12.32 -4.26
CA LEU A 113 0.18 12.86 -3.03
C LEU A 113 1.53 12.20 -2.71
N GLY A 114 1.61 10.88 -2.87
CA GLY A 114 2.85 10.12 -2.68
C GLY A 114 3.90 10.48 -3.73
N GLY A 115 3.49 10.65 -5.00
CA GLY A 115 4.36 11.09 -6.09
C GLY A 115 4.95 12.50 -5.86
N LEU A 116 4.14 13.45 -5.38
CA LEU A 116 4.59 14.78 -4.99
C LEU A 116 5.53 14.73 -3.78
N ALA A 117 5.18 13.93 -2.76
CA ALA A 117 6.02 13.77 -1.56
C ALA A 117 7.36 13.04 -1.85
N ALA A 118 7.44 12.28 -2.93
CA ALA A 118 8.68 11.65 -3.36
C ALA A 118 9.72 12.63 -3.90
N TYR A 119 9.30 13.77 -4.44
CA TYR A 119 10.22 14.79 -4.99
C TYR A 119 11.22 15.32 -3.96
N PRO A 120 10.80 15.85 -2.78
CA PRO A 120 11.75 16.30 -1.78
C PRO A 120 12.64 15.17 -1.24
N VAL A 121 12.12 13.94 -1.13
CA VAL A 121 12.94 12.78 -0.73
C VAL A 121 14.03 12.49 -1.76
N ALA A 122 13.70 12.49 -3.04
CA ALA A 122 14.67 12.31 -4.12
C ALA A 122 15.75 13.39 -4.10
N LYS A 123 15.35 14.65 -3.96
CA LYS A 123 16.27 15.80 -4.02
C LYS A 123 17.14 15.93 -2.76
N LEU A 124 16.54 15.82 -1.58
CA LEU A 124 17.21 16.12 -0.31
C LEU A 124 17.92 14.91 0.32
N LEU A 125 17.35 13.71 0.18
CA LEU A 125 17.89 12.50 0.81
C LEU A 125 18.68 11.62 -0.15
N MET A 126 18.33 11.63 -1.45
CA MET A 126 19.02 10.80 -2.44
C MET A 126 20.01 11.61 -3.30
N GLY A 127 20.04 12.94 -3.18
CA GLY A 127 20.92 13.81 -3.99
C GLY A 127 20.62 13.78 -5.48
N LEU A 128 19.41 13.32 -5.88
CA LEU A 128 19.01 13.28 -7.28
C LEU A 128 18.57 14.66 -7.77
N ALA A 129 18.64 14.89 -9.08
CA ALA A 129 18.13 16.09 -9.76
C ALA A 129 16.91 15.72 -10.62
N PRO A 130 15.71 15.50 -10.00
CA PRO A 130 14.53 15.13 -10.78
C PRO A 130 14.11 16.28 -11.71
N ALA A 131 13.65 15.93 -12.91
CA ALA A 131 13.27 16.89 -13.95
C ALA A 131 12.08 17.82 -13.56
N GLY A 132 11.34 17.48 -12.51
CA GLY A 132 10.22 18.29 -12.01
C GLY A 132 9.46 17.61 -10.88
N PHE A 133 8.56 18.37 -10.23
CA PHE A 133 7.76 17.89 -9.08
C PHE A 133 6.86 16.69 -9.41
N THR A 134 6.45 16.56 -10.67
CA THR A 134 5.47 15.57 -11.11
C THR A 134 6.09 14.29 -11.69
N VAL A 135 7.43 14.24 -11.78
CA VAL A 135 8.14 13.14 -12.46
C VAL A 135 7.80 11.76 -11.85
N TYR A 136 7.58 11.71 -10.54
CA TYR A 136 7.26 10.46 -9.84
C TYR A 136 5.77 10.11 -9.82
N MET A 137 4.89 11.03 -10.25
CA MET A 137 3.45 10.76 -10.27
C MET A 137 3.09 9.65 -11.27
N ILE A 138 3.70 9.67 -12.46
CA ILE A 138 3.42 8.66 -13.51
C ILE A 138 3.77 7.24 -13.05
N PRO A 139 5.02 6.93 -12.63
CA PRO A 139 5.38 5.58 -12.19
C PRO A 139 4.59 5.15 -10.95
N PHE A 140 4.31 6.07 -10.02
CA PHE A 140 3.52 5.77 -8.84
C PHE A 140 2.07 5.47 -9.19
N PHE A 141 1.48 6.25 -10.10
CA PHE A 141 0.10 6.03 -10.55
C PHE A 141 -0.05 4.67 -11.26
N ILE A 142 0.87 4.31 -12.15
CA ILE A 142 0.88 3.01 -12.82
C ILE A 142 0.95 1.88 -11.79
N SER A 143 1.87 2.00 -10.82
CA SER A 143 2.08 1.01 -9.77
C SER A 143 0.84 0.80 -8.92
N THR A 144 0.29 1.91 -8.39
CA THR A 144 -0.85 1.86 -7.47
C THR A 144 -2.16 1.51 -8.18
N PHE A 145 -2.36 1.97 -9.42
CA PHE A 145 -3.53 1.59 -10.21
C PHE A 145 -3.57 0.07 -10.44
N THR A 146 -2.45 -0.51 -10.90
CA THR A 146 -2.34 -1.96 -11.09
C THR A 146 -2.57 -2.72 -9.78
N GLY A 147 -1.93 -2.28 -8.69
CA GLY A 147 -2.10 -2.90 -7.37
C GLY A 147 -3.53 -2.79 -6.82
N SER A 148 -4.19 -1.64 -7.02
CA SER A 148 -5.57 -1.41 -6.60
C SER A 148 -6.57 -2.26 -7.39
N VAL A 149 -6.35 -2.44 -8.69
CA VAL A 149 -7.17 -3.33 -9.52
C VAL A 149 -7.03 -4.78 -9.05
N LEU A 150 -5.81 -5.24 -8.81
CA LEU A 150 -5.55 -6.58 -8.27
C LEU A 150 -6.23 -6.77 -6.91
N ALA A 151 -6.10 -5.80 -6.01
CA ALA A 151 -6.76 -5.83 -4.71
C ALA A 151 -8.29 -5.90 -4.83
N PHE A 152 -8.87 -5.09 -5.73
CA PHE A 152 -10.30 -5.08 -5.97
C PHE A 152 -10.81 -6.44 -6.42
N ILE A 153 -10.15 -7.05 -7.42
CA ILE A 153 -10.52 -8.36 -7.94
C ILE A 153 -10.42 -9.43 -6.84
N LEU A 154 -9.28 -9.51 -6.16
CA LEU A 154 -9.05 -10.52 -5.13
C LEU A 154 -10.02 -10.37 -3.96
N LEU A 155 -10.22 -9.15 -3.44
CA LEU A 155 -11.15 -8.93 -2.33
C LEU A 155 -12.60 -9.22 -2.72
N ARG A 156 -13.01 -8.97 -3.96
CA ARG A 156 -14.34 -9.36 -4.46
C ARG A 156 -14.51 -10.88 -4.56
N VAL A 157 -13.48 -11.59 -4.96
CA VAL A 157 -13.48 -13.06 -4.95
C VAL A 157 -13.55 -13.59 -3.53
N PHE A 158 -12.77 -13.02 -2.61
CA PHE A 158 -12.79 -13.42 -1.20
C PHE A 158 -14.09 -13.05 -0.48
N GLU A 159 -14.74 -11.92 -0.82
CA GLU A 159 -16.06 -11.56 -0.25
C GLU A 159 -17.12 -12.63 -0.52
N LYS A 160 -17.01 -13.39 -1.59
CA LYS A 160 -17.88 -14.55 -1.87
C LYS A 160 -17.50 -15.78 -1.04
N SER A 161 -16.34 -15.82 -0.45
CA SER A 161 -15.87 -16.92 0.40
C SER A 161 -16.34 -16.70 1.84
N GLN A 162 -16.95 -17.71 2.46
CA GLN A 162 -17.43 -17.72 3.86
C GLN A 162 -16.32 -17.34 4.87
N VAL A 163 -15.05 -17.61 4.53
CA VAL A 163 -13.89 -17.34 5.38
C VAL A 163 -13.66 -15.85 5.60
N PHE A 164 -13.88 -15.03 4.56
CA PHE A 164 -13.67 -13.57 4.64
C PHE A 164 -14.80 -12.87 5.42
N LEU A 165 -16.02 -13.39 5.33
CA LEU A 165 -17.16 -12.87 6.10
C LEU A 165 -16.97 -13.05 7.60
N ALA A 166 -16.26 -14.09 8.03
CA ALA A 166 -15.93 -14.33 9.43
C ALA A 166 -14.85 -13.36 9.99
N ALA A 167 -13.92 -12.91 9.16
CA ALA A 167 -12.87 -11.98 9.56
C ALA A 167 -13.31 -10.51 9.56
N ARG A 168 -14.41 -10.18 8.86
CA ARG A 168 -14.96 -8.81 8.73
C ARG A 168 -15.99 -8.46 9.80
N ARG A 169 -16.47 -9.45 10.57
CA ARG A 169 -17.37 -9.30 11.71
C ARG A 169 -16.58 -9.18 12.99
#